data_ec0610e9e77a7c866d0ee31fa84ecc4a
#
_entry.id   ec0610e9e77a7c866d0ee31fa84ecc4a
#
_cell.length_a   1.000
_cell.length_b   1.000
_cell.length_c   1.000
_cell.angle_alpha   90.00
_cell.angle_beta   90.00
_cell.angle_gamma   90.00
#
_symmetry.space_group_name_H-M   'P 1'
#
loop_
_entity.id
_entity.type
_entity.pdbx_description
1 polymer ?
#
loop_
_entity_poly.entity_id
_entity_poly.type
_entity_poly.pdbx_seq_one_letter_code
_entity_poly.pdbx_strand_id
1 'polypeptide(L)'
;MKHKKLKKWPLFVMAILFIVGVASILYPFVGNLVSVMTANVVIGSYDDEVKNLDTSEIDELFAKANEYNKSLYSGSKTDIDAKCLNRTDGIMCYVDVPKVNIYLPVYYGTSNEVLEKGCGYLENTSLPVGGKNTHSVISGHTGLPSAEMFTQLDQVKVGDMFYIHILNEVLAYKIDKIQDVKPDETDTLRIVSGEDYVTLLTCTPYGINDRRLLVRGTRVPYTPDENSGSTSEIPDPPTSDNTLSQNVINQILVIGAIVLVAIIVFIIACIICLLYTSDAAD
;
A
#
# COMPACT_ATOMS: atom_id res chain seq x y z
N MET A 1 21.31 20.66 -59.75
CA MET A 1 20.32 19.91 -58.97
C MET A 1 20.18 20.60 -57.60
N LYS A 2 19.02 21.17 -57.27
CA LYS A 2 18.80 21.82 -55.97
C LYS A 2 18.43 20.74 -54.94
N HIS A 3 19.35 20.41 -54.05
CA HIS A 3 19.04 19.57 -52.90
C HIS A 3 17.92 20.21 -52.07
N LYS A 4 16.72 19.63 -52.10
CA LYS A 4 15.62 19.99 -51.21
C LYS A 4 16.06 19.68 -49.80
N LYS A 5 16.39 20.70 -48.98
CA LYS A 5 16.64 20.51 -47.54
C LYS A 5 15.41 19.91 -46.91
N LEU A 6 15.51 18.66 -46.41
CA LEU A 6 14.48 18.03 -45.62
C LEU A 6 14.04 18.99 -44.50
N LYS A 7 12.74 19.24 -44.41
CA LYS A 7 12.20 19.98 -43.26
C LYS A 7 12.34 19.07 -42.00
N LYS A 8 13.23 19.45 -41.10
CA LYS A 8 13.48 18.69 -39.83
C LYS A 8 12.30 18.76 -38.86
N TRP A 9 11.30 19.62 -39.13
CA TRP A 9 10.10 19.79 -38.29
C TRP A 9 9.28 18.52 -38.02
N PRO A 10 8.92 17.68 -39.04
CA PRO A 10 8.15 16.48 -38.77
C PRO A 10 8.88 15.46 -37.90
N LEU A 11 10.19 15.31 -38.03
CA LEU A 11 11.01 14.47 -37.17
C LEU A 11 11.00 14.95 -35.71
N PHE A 12 11.06 16.27 -35.51
CA PHE A 12 11.00 16.87 -34.18
C PHE A 12 9.62 16.63 -33.51
N VAL A 13 8.53 16.84 -34.27
CA VAL A 13 7.17 16.54 -33.77
C VAL A 13 6.99 15.04 -33.42
N MET A 14 7.49 14.17 -34.30
CA MET A 14 7.44 12.70 -34.04
C MET A 14 8.22 12.33 -32.76
N ALA A 15 9.40 12.92 -32.55
CA ALA A 15 10.19 12.69 -31.35
C ALA A 15 9.45 13.14 -30.07
N ILE A 16 8.82 14.32 -30.12
CA ILE A 16 8.02 14.80 -28.97
C ILE A 16 6.85 13.87 -28.67
N LEU A 17 6.06 13.49 -29.69
CA LEU A 17 4.94 12.58 -29.51
C LEU A 17 5.37 11.22 -28.98
N PHE A 18 6.52 10.74 -29.43
CA PHE A 18 7.12 9.52 -28.94
C PHE A 18 7.50 9.61 -27.45
N ILE A 19 8.20 10.68 -27.04
CA ILE A 19 8.59 10.91 -25.65
C ILE A 19 7.35 11.00 -24.74
N VAL A 20 6.33 11.75 -25.17
CA VAL A 20 5.06 11.86 -24.41
C VAL A 20 4.38 10.50 -24.28
N GLY A 21 4.34 9.70 -25.35
CA GLY A 21 3.77 8.35 -25.30
C GLY A 21 4.50 7.42 -24.34
N VAL A 22 5.84 7.42 -24.40
CA VAL A 22 6.67 6.61 -23.47
C VAL A 22 6.50 7.08 -22.03
N ALA A 23 6.52 8.39 -21.77
CA ALA A 23 6.32 8.94 -20.44
C ALA A 23 4.94 8.57 -19.86
N SER A 24 3.88 8.57 -20.69
CA SER A 24 2.54 8.18 -20.29
C SER A 24 2.45 6.69 -19.90
N ILE A 25 3.17 5.82 -20.61
CA ILE A 25 3.23 4.39 -20.29
C ILE A 25 4.04 4.13 -19.01
N LEU A 26 5.13 4.87 -18.81
CA LEU A 26 6.02 4.70 -17.66
C LEU A 26 5.44 5.28 -16.36
N TYR A 27 4.53 6.25 -16.47
CA TYR A 27 3.98 6.98 -15.32
C TYR A 27 3.48 6.07 -14.18
N PRO A 28 2.61 5.06 -14.42
CA PRO A 28 2.13 4.19 -13.34
C PRO A 28 3.24 3.35 -12.69
N PHE A 29 4.20 2.87 -13.47
CA PHE A 29 5.30 2.04 -12.93
C PHE A 29 6.25 2.86 -12.06
N VAL A 30 6.62 4.06 -12.52
CA VAL A 30 7.47 4.97 -11.74
C VAL A 30 6.74 5.46 -10.49
N GLY A 31 5.45 5.80 -10.61
CA GLY A 31 4.63 6.22 -9.49
C GLY A 31 4.55 5.14 -8.41
N ASN A 32 4.26 3.90 -8.79
CA ASN A 32 4.21 2.78 -7.85
C ASN A 32 5.57 2.51 -7.19
N LEU A 33 6.67 2.56 -7.95
CA LEU A 33 8.01 2.43 -7.41
C LEU A 33 8.31 3.49 -6.34
N VAL A 34 7.98 4.75 -6.61
CA VAL A 34 8.14 5.86 -5.66
C VAL A 34 7.28 5.64 -4.42
N SER A 35 6.02 5.21 -4.59
CA SER A 35 5.10 4.90 -3.48
C SER A 35 5.67 3.82 -2.56
N VAL A 36 6.14 2.70 -3.12
CA VAL A 36 6.76 1.60 -2.35
C VAL A 36 8.02 2.08 -1.61
N MET A 37 8.89 2.84 -2.28
CA MET A 37 10.10 3.37 -1.63
C MET A 37 9.75 4.34 -0.49
N THR A 38 8.75 5.20 -0.67
CA THR A 38 8.30 6.14 0.36
C THR A 38 7.69 5.39 1.55
N ALA A 39 6.84 4.38 1.29
CA ALA A 39 6.27 3.55 2.35
C ALA A 39 7.35 2.89 3.20
N ASN A 40 8.39 2.31 2.57
CA ASN A 40 9.50 1.68 3.27
C ASN A 40 10.30 2.67 4.14
N VAL A 41 10.55 3.88 3.64
CA VAL A 41 11.25 4.92 4.42
C VAL A 41 10.43 5.33 5.63
N VAL A 42 9.11 5.53 5.46
CA VAL A 42 8.20 5.93 6.56
C VAL A 42 8.09 4.81 7.60
N ILE A 43 7.93 3.57 7.16
CA ILE A 43 7.86 2.40 8.06
C ILE A 43 9.19 2.24 8.81
N GLY A 44 10.33 2.34 8.13
CA GLY A 44 11.64 2.28 8.77
C GLY A 44 11.82 3.38 9.82
N SER A 45 11.38 4.60 9.54
CA SER A 45 11.39 5.70 10.51
C SER A 45 10.51 5.43 11.74
N TYR A 46 9.33 4.82 11.51
CA TYR A 46 8.44 4.38 12.58
C TYR A 46 9.09 3.31 13.47
N ASP A 47 9.68 2.28 12.87
CA ASP A 47 10.34 1.20 13.61
C ASP A 47 11.52 1.74 14.43
N ASP A 48 12.30 2.67 13.87
CA ASP A 48 13.41 3.30 14.58
C ASP A 48 12.92 4.18 15.73
N GLU A 49 11.81 4.91 15.58
CA GLU A 49 11.18 5.67 16.66
C GLU A 49 10.70 4.73 17.76
N VAL A 50 9.99 3.65 17.41
CA VAL A 50 9.46 2.67 18.39
C VAL A 50 10.57 1.98 19.16
N LYS A 51 11.68 1.61 18.52
CA LYS A 51 12.85 1.02 19.18
C LYS A 51 13.46 1.92 20.24
N ASN A 52 13.30 3.25 20.10
CA ASN A 52 13.84 4.23 21.03
C ASN A 52 12.87 4.57 22.19
N LEU A 53 11.62 4.08 22.15
CA LEU A 53 10.66 4.23 23.25
C LEU A 53 11.06 3.28 24.40
N ASP A 54 10.87 3.74 25.63
CA ASP A 54 11.00 2.84 26.77
C ASP A 54 9.73 1.98 26.96
N THR A 55 9.87 0.87 27.71
CA THR A 55 8.75 -0.06 27.93
C THR A 55 7.56 0.63 28.61
N SER A 56 7.80 1.62 29.48
CA SER A 56 6.73 2.31 30.19
C SER A 56 5.94 3.25 29.28
N GLU A 57 6.60 3.85 28.29
CA GLU A 57 5.94 4.67 27.27
C GLU A 57 5.06 3.79 26.35
N ILE A 58 5.58 2.64 25.94
CA ILE A 58 4.82 1.67 25.13
C ILE A 58 3.59 1.16 25.90
N ASP A 59 3.75 0.77 27.16
CA ASP A 59 2.65 0.31 28.01
C ASP A 59 1.59 1.38 28.21
N GLU A 60 1.98 2.66 28.37
CA GLU A 60 1.05 3.78 28.46
C GLU A 60 0.25 3.99 27.17
N LEU A 61 0.89 3.86 26.01
CA LEU A 61 0.24 3.96 24.70
C LEU A 61 -0.79 2.85 24.50
N PHE A 62 -0.43 1.61 24.80
CA PHE A 62 -1.39 0.49 24.78
C PHE A 62 -2.53 0.66 25.79
N ALA A 63 -2.24 1.16 26.99
CA ALA A 63 -3.27 1.42 27.98
C ALA A 63 -4.28 2.45 27.51
N LYS A 64 -3.84 3.58 26.92
CA LYS A 64 -4.70 4.61 26.31
C LYS A 64 -5.53 4.04 25.18
N ALA A 65 -4.92 3.29 24.27
CA ALA A 65 -5.64 2.70 23.12
C ALA A 65 -6.68 1.67 23.57
N ASN A 66 -6.36 0.85 24.56
CA ASN A 66 -7.30 -0.13 25.14
C ASN A 66 -8.46 0.55 25.89
N GLU A 67 -8.21 1.66 26.59
CA GLU A 67 -9.26 2.45 27.23
C GLU A 67 -10.19 3.08 26.20
N TYR A 68 -9.64 3.64 25.11
CA TYR A 68 -10.44 4.12 23.97
C TYR A 68 -11.33 2.99 23.41
N ASN A 69 -10.77 1.83 23.12
CA ASN A 69 -11.51 0.67 22.60
C ASN A 69 -12.62 0.20 23.56
N LYS A 70 -12.33 0.17 24.85
CA LYS A 70 -13.31 -0.17 25.90
C LYS A 70 -14.45 0.86 25.96
N SER A 71 -14.14 2.15 25.86
CA SER A 71 -15.14 3.21 25.85
C SER A 71 -16.05 3.10 24.60
N LEU A 72 -15.45 2.84 23.44
CA LEU A 72 -16.19 2.64 22.19
C LEU A 72 -17.17 1.45 22.29
N TYR A 73 -16.70 0.32 22.81
CA TYR A 73 -17.55 -0.89 23.00
C TYR A 73 -18.69 -0.65 23.98
N SER A 74 -18.44 0.04 25.10
CA SER A 74 -19.45 0.31 26.12
C SER A 74 -20.39 1.48 25.76
N GLY A 75 -20.10 2.24 24.69
CA GLY A 75 -20.81 3.45 24.34
C GLY A 75 -20.61 4.60 25.34
N SER A 76 -19.57 4.51 26.18
CA SER A 76 -19.20 5.57 27.13
C SER A 76 -18.35 6.66 26.46
N LYS A 77 -18.42 7.88 27.02
CA LYS A 77 -17.53 8.95 26.59
C LYS A 77 -16.11 8.73 27.13
N THR A 78 -15.11 9.10 26.34
CA THR A 78 -13.73 9.15 26.75
C THR A 78 -13.12 10.46 26.30
N ASP A 79 -12.15 10.95 27.06
CA ASP A 79 -11.32 12.11 26.71
C ASP A 79 -10.03 11.69 25.97
N ILE A 80 -9.87 10.38 25.70
CA ILE A 80 -8.68 9.87 25.02
C ILE A 80 -8.79 10.18 23.54
N ASP A 81 -7.78 10.84 23.01
CA ASP A 81 -7.64 11.11 21.58
C ASP A 81 -7.26 9.80 20.86
N ALA A 82 -8.05 9.43 19.85
CA ALA A 82 -7.76 8.30 18.98
C ALA A 82 -6.43 8.43 18.22
N LYS A 83 -5.83 9.63 18.20
CA LYS A 83 -4.50 9.89 17.65
C LYS A 83 -3.36 9.56 18.62
N CYS A 84 -3.65 9.00 19.80
CA CYS A 84 -2.62 8.67 20.81
C CYS A 84 -1.52 7.74 20.28
N LEU A 85 -1.80 6.96 19.26
CA LEU A 85 -0.83 6.06 18.60
C LEU A 85 0.00 6.74 17.50
N ASN A 86 -0.32 7.98 17.09
CA ASN A 86 0.42 8.63 16.02
C ASN A 86 1.87 8.87 16.44
N ARG A 87 2.79 8.49 15.55
CA ARG A 87 4.24 8.76 15.68
C ARG A 87 4.64 9.88 14.74
N THR A 88 5.94 10.13 14.64
CA THR A 88 6.50 11.03 13.64
C THR A 88 5.91 10.72 12.28
N ASP A 89 5.70 11.72 11.42
CA ASP A 89 5.02 11.60 10.13
C ASP A 89 3.52 11.20 10.19
N GLY A 90 2.94 11.03 11.39
CA GLY A 90 1.52 10.72 11.59
C GLY A 90 1.13 9.26 11.39
N ILE A 91 2.09 8.36 11.22
CA ILE A 91 1.85 6.92 11.14
C ILE A 91 1.41 6.36 12.50
N MET A 92 0.40 5.49 12.50
CA MET A 92 -0.11 4.79 13.69
C MET A 92 0.47 3.39 13.81
N CYS A 93 0.52 2.68 12.70
CA CYS A 93 0.95 1.30 12.56
C CYS A 93 1.19 1.02 11.07
N TYR A 94 1.52 -0.22 10.70
CA TYR A 94 1.53 -0.63 9.30
C TYR A 94 0.90 -2.00 9.11
N VAL A 95 0.36 -2.22 7.92
CA VAL A 95 -0.29 -3.46 7.52
C VAL A 95 0.59 -4.23 6.55
N ASP A 96 0.71 -5.53 6.79
CA ASP A 96 1.41 -6.48 5.92
C ASP A 96 0.46 -7.60 5.49
N VAL A 97 0.29 -7.77 4.16
CA VAL A 97 -0.46 -8.88 3.55
C VAL A 97 0.48 -9.61 2.59
N PRO A 98 1.29 -10.57 3.06
CA PRO A 98 2.38 -11.17 2.28
C PRO A 98 1.90 -11.83 0.99
N LYS A 99 0.71 -12.41 1.00
CA LYS A 99 0.09 -13.10 -0.15
C LYS A 99 0.01 -12.24 -1.41
N VAL A 100 -0.15 -10.94 -1.24
CA VAL A 100 -0.36 -9.95 -2.31
C VAL A 100 0.64 -8.80 -2.24
N ASN A 101 1.73 -8.97 -1.49
CA ASN A 101 2.83 -8.01 -1.35
C ASN A 101 2.36 -6.60 -0.93
N ILE A 102 1.35 -6.51 -0.06
CA ILE A 102 0.92 -5.26 0.53
C ILE A 102 1.74 -5.03 1.80
N TYR A 103 2.48 -3.92 1.83
CA TYR A 103 3.26 -3.46 2.98
C TYR A 103 3.16 -1.94 3.04
N LEU A 104 2.20 -1.44 3.85
CA LEU A 104 1.76 -0.05 3.78
C LEU A 104 1.60 0.58 5.15
N PRO A 105 2.04 1.83 5.34
CA PRO A 105 1.78 2.60 6.55
C PRO A 105 0.29 2.90 6.70
N VAL A 106 -0.17 2.93 7.95
CA VAL A 106 -1.55 3.26 8.33
C VAL A 106 -1.54 4.57 9.11
N TYR A 107 -2.32 5.53 8.63
CA TYR A 107 -2.48 6.86 9.21
C TYR A 107 -3.85 7.04 9.83
N TYR A 108 -4.01 8.04 10.69
CA TYR A 108 -5.32 8.39 11.25
C TYR A 108 -6.23 9.04 10.21
N GLY A 109 -7.47 8.55 10.11
CA GLY A 109 -8.51 9.07 9.21
C GLY A 109 -8.43 8.50 7.80
N THR A 110 -9.44 8.86 7.00
CA THR A 110 -9.62 8.35 5.62
C THR A 110 -9.84 9.50 4.62
N SER A 111 -9.23 10.66 4.85
CA SER A 111 -9.22 11.75 3.86
C SER A 111 -8.43 11.34 2.61
N ASN A 112 -8.71 12.01 1.48
CA ASN A 112 -7.96 11.74 0.25
C ASN A 112 -6.45 11.92 0.44
N GLU A 113 -6.04 12.95 1.19
CA GLU A 113 -4.62 13.22 1.49
C GLU A 113 -3.94 12.09 2.28
N VAL A 114 -4.69 11.41 3.15
CA VAL A 114 -4.23 10.23 3.88
C VAL A 114 -4.13 9.03 2.95
N LEU A 115 -5.19 8.75 2.21
CA LEU A 115 -5.29 7.57 1.37
C LEU A 115 -4.36 7.61 0.12
N GLU A 116 -3.89 8.79 -0.26
CA GLU A 116 -2.83 8.95 -1.27
C GLU A 116 -1.43 8.58 -0.76
N LYS A 117 -1.20 8.67 0.58
CA LYS A 117 0.09 8.35 1.22
C LYS A 117 0.20 6.88 1.64
N GLY A 118 -0.92 6.25 1.97
CA GLY A 118 -0.96 4.89 2.49
C GLY A 118 -2.37 4.44 2.82
N CYS A 119 -2.50 3.59 3.83
CA CYS A 119 -3.79 3.21 4.37
C CYS A 119 -4.27 4.21 5.44
N GLY A 120 -5.57 4.27 5.64
CA GLY A 120 -6.20 5.09 6.64
C GLY A 120 -6.99 4.27 7.67
N TYR A 121 -6.79 4.55 8.95
CA TYR A 121 -7.65 4.05 10.00
C TYR A 121 -9.03 4.72 9.90
N LEU A 122 -10.10 3.91 9.85
CA LEU A 122 -11.47 4.43 9.80
C LEU A 122 -11.91 4.88 11.18
N GLU A 123 -12.19 6.18 11.30
CA GLU A 123 -12.62 6.80 12.55
C GLU A 123 -13.89 6.13 13.12
N ASN A 124 -14.02 6.16 14.44
CA ASN A 124 -15.11 5.52 15.17
C ASN A 124 -15.15 3.98 15.07
N THR A 125 -14.05 3.35 14.66
CA THR A 125 -13.78 1.92 14.84
C THR A 125 -12.77 1.72 15.98
N SER A 126 -12.49 0.47 16.37
CA SER A 126 -11.47 0.22 17.40
C SER A 126 -10.07 0.59 16.89
N LEU A 127 -9.23 1.16 17.75
CA LEU A 127 -7.80 1.31 17.46
C LEU A 127 -7.15 -0.06 17.23
N PRO A 128 -6.18 -0.19 16.31
CA PRO A 128 -5.65 -1.47 15.85
C PRO A 128 -4.65 -2.13 16.82
N VAL A 129 -4.96 -2.10 18.12
CA VAL A 129 -4.15 -2.73 19.18
C VAL A 129 -4.65 -4.12 19.57
N GLY A 130 -5.68 -4.62 18.89
CA GLY A 130 -6.30 -5.91 19.18
C GLY A 130 -7.08 -5.94 20.49
N GLY A 131 -7.42 -7.14 20.91
CA GLY A 131 -8.13 -7.40 22.16
C GLY A 131 -9.60 -7.78 21.98
N LYS A 132 -10.19 -8.40 23.02
CA LYS A 132 -11.60 -8.79 22.97
C LYS A 132 -12.51 -7.57 22.86
N ASN A 133 -13.60 -7.73 22.12
CA ASN A 133 -14.59 -6.70 21.86
C ASN A 133 -14.01 -5.53 21.04
N THR A 134 -13.14 -5.85 20.08
CA THR A 134 -12.57 -4.85 19.15
C THR A 134 -12.88 -5.22 17.71
N HIS A 135 -13.05 -4.19 16.88
CA HIS A 135 -13.11 -4.31 15.43
C HIS A 135 -12.48 -3.05 14.81
N SER A 136 -11.25 -3.15 14.36
CA SER A 136 -10.55 -2.07 13.68
C SER A 136 -10.79 -2.17 12.17
N VAL A 137 -10.92 -1.03 11.51
CA VAL A 137 -11.09 -0.96 10.05
C VAL A 137 -9.99 -0.10 9.44
N ILE A 138 -9.28 -0.69 8.49
CA ILE A 138 -8.19 -0.04 7.76
C ILE A 138 -8.60 0.06 6.29
N SER A 139 -8.66 1.28 5.78
CA SER A 139 -9.08 1.57 4.41
C SER A 139 -7.86 1.89 3.52
N GLY A 140 -7.88 1.41 2.29
CA GLY A 140 -6.89 1.75 1.28
C GLY A 140 -7.52 1.89 -0.10
N HIS A 141 -6.90 2.69 -0.95
CA HIS A 141 -7.38 2.87 -2.32
C HIS A 141 -7.20 1.61 -3.19
N THR A 142 -8.09 1.46 -4.17
CA THR A 142 -7.95 0.57 -5.32
C THR A 142 -7.87 1.40 -6.60
N GLY A 143 -6.93 1.07 -7.48
CA GLY A 143 -6.88 1.65 -8.81
C GLY A 143 -6.28 3.06 -8.90
N LEU A 144 -5.40 3.45 -7.96
CA LEU A 144 -4.61 4.66 -8.13
C LEU A 144 -3.59 4.48 -9.25
N PRO A 145 -3.49 5.43 -10.22
CA PRO A 145 -2.50 5.34 -11.28
C PRO A 145 -1.04 5.39 -10.80
N SER A 146 -0.82 5.96 -9.60
CA SER A 146 0.52 6.20 -9.03
C SER A 146 0.93 5.20 -7.96
N ALA A 147 0.02 4.31 -7.49
CA ALA A 147 0.31 3.36 -6.41
C ALA A 147 -0.68 2.19 -6.43
N GLU A 148 -0.19 0.99 -6.19
CA GLU A 148 -1.05 -0.21 -6.13
C GLU A 148 -1.94 -0.24 -4.89
N MET A 149 -1.46 0.23 -3.75
CA MET A 149 -2.19 0.24 -2.47
C MET A 149 -2.91 -1.09 -2.20
N PHE A 150 -4.25 -1.10 -2.08
CA PHE A 150 -5.08 -2.29 -1.90
C PHE A 150 -5.62 -2.88 -3.22
N THR A 151 -5.06 -2.51 -4.37
CA THR A 151 -5.53 -2.99 -5.68
C THR A 151 -5.52 -4.52 -5.80
N GLN A 152 -4.52 -5.19 -5.20
CA GLN A 152 -4.39 -6.64 -5.24
C GLN A 152 -5.16 -7.36 -4.09
N LEU A 153 -5.88 -6.63 -3.24
CA LEU A 153 -6.57 -7.22 -2.08
C LEU A 153 -7.69 -8.20 -2.46
N ASP A 154 -8.21 -8.11 -3.67
CA ASP A 154 -9.22 -9.04 -4.21
C ASP A 154 -8.68 -10.45 -4.50
N GLN A 155 -7.36 -10.65 -4.49
CA GLN A 155 -6.71 -11.94 -4.75
C GLN A 155 -6.54 -12.80 -3.49
N VAL A 156 -6.75 -12.24 -2.29
CA VAL A 156 -6.67 -13.01 -1.04
C VAL A 156 -7.86 -13.95 -0.90
N LYS A 157 -7.70 -14.97 -0.07
CA LYS A 157 -8.72 -15.99 0.20
C LYS A 157 -8.92 -16.16 1.69
N VAL A 158 -10.09 -16.67 2.06
CA VAL A 158 -10.33 -17.15 3.42
C VAL A 158 -9.28 -18.19 3.79
N GLY A 159 -8.62 -17.97 4.93
CA GLY A 159 -7.50 -18.77 5.42
C GLY A 159 -6.13 -18.13 5.21
N ASP A 160 -5.98 -17.16 4.33
CA ASP A 160 -4.74 -16.38 4.19
C ASP A 160 -4.52 -15.50 5.44
N MET A 161 -3.28 -15.06 5.63
CA MET A 161 -2.88 -14.27 6.80
C MET A 161 -2.56 -12.85 6.41
N PHE A 162 -2.83 -11.92 7.32
CA PHE A 162 -2.26 -10.58 7.31
C PHE A 162 -1.84 -10.17 8.73
N TYR A 163 -1.01 -9.15 8.81
CA TYR A 163 -0.39 -8.70 10.06
C TYR A 163 -0.57 -7.21 10.24
N ILE A 164 -0.76 -6.79 11.49
CA ILE A 164 -0.70 -5.39 11.89
C ILE A 164 0.51 -5.25 12.80
N HIS A 165 1.45 -4.42 12.40
CA HIS A 165 2.63 -4.07 13.18
C HIS A 165 2.34 -2.77 13.93
N ILE A 166 2.22 -2.86 15.24
CA ILE A 166 1.84 -1.75 16.10
C ILE A 166 2.77 -1.66 17.29
N LEU A 167 3.47 -0.53 17.40
CA LEU A 167 4.51 -0.36 18.41
C LEU A 167 5.48 -1.56 18.38
N ASN A 168 5.72 -2.21 19.50
CA ASN A 168 6.59 -3.38 19.61
C ASN A 168 5.85 -4.73 19.43
N GLU A 169 4.61 -4.75 18.93
CA GLU A 169 3.84 -5.97 18.74
C GLU A 169 3.50 -6.24 17.27
N VAL A 170 3.42 -7.53 16.93
CA VAL A 170 2.87 -8.03 15.66
C VAL A 170 1.58 -8.77 15.93
N LEU A 171 0.49 -8.24 15.42
CA LEU A 171 -0.84 -8.82 15.56
C LEU A 171 -1.19 -9.63 14.32
N ALA A 172 -1.27 -10.95 14.45
CA ALA A 172 -1.59 -11.86 13.35
C ALA A 172 -3.10 -12.06 13.22
N TYR A 173 -3.61 -11.91 12.00
CA TYR A 173 -5.03 -12.11 11.67
C TYR A 173 -5.17 -13.12 10.55
N LYS A 174 -6.04 -14.13 10.76
CA LYS A 174 -6.42 -15.08 9.71
C LYS A 174 -7.70 -14.61 9.05
N ILE A 175 -7.69 -14.47 7.75
CA ILE A 175 -8.88 -14.07 6.98
C ILE A 175 -9.98 -15.12 7.19
N ASP A 176 -11.09 -14.70 7.78
CA ASP A 176 -12.26 -15.52 8.07
C ASP A 176 -13.45 -15.19 7.17
N LYS A 177 -13.50 -13.97 6.63
CA LYS A 177 -14.63 -13.51 5.83
C LYS A 177 -14.22 -12.50 4.76
N ILE A 178 -14.72 -12.70 3.55
CA ILE A 178 -14.58 -11.74 2.44
C ILE A 178 -15.98 -11.41 1.93
N GLN A 179 -16.28 -10.11 1.82
CA GLN A 179 -17.60 -9.64 1.39
C GLN A 179 -17.47 -8.47 0.42
N ASP A 180 -18.38 -8.44 -0.52
CA ASP A 180 -18.61 -7.32 -1.41
C ASP A 180 -19.97 -6.68 -1.04
N VAL A 181 -19.93 -5.44 -0.53
CA VAL A 181 -21.07 -4.74 0.04
C VAL A 181 -21.25 -3.37 -0.61
N LYS A 182 -22.44 -2.76 -0.45
CA LYS A 182 -22.65 -1.37 -0.83
C LYS A 182 -21.95 -0.42 0.15
N PRO A 183 -21.64 0.82 -0.29
CA PRO A 183 -20.94 1.79 0.56
C PRO A 183 -21.64 2.15 1.87
N ASP A 184 -22.95 2.02 1.92
CA ASP A 184 -23.84 2.32 3.07
C ASP A 184 -24.07 1.10 3.98
N GLU A 185 -23.65 -0.11 3.59
CA GLU A 185 -23.81 -1.33 4.37
C GLU A 185 -22.70 -1.47 5.43
N THR A 186 -22.78 -0.71 6.51
CA THR A 186 -21.76 -0.65 7.58
C THR A 186 -21.98 -1.63 8.73
N ASP A 187 -23.09 -2.36 8.77
CA ASP A 187 -23.43 -3.28 9.86
C ASP A 187 -22.37 -4.37 10.08
N THR A 188 -21.68 -4.76 9.02
CA THR A 188 -20.62 -5.77 9.07
C THR A 188 -19.34 -5.29 9.75
N LEU A 189 -19.22 -3.98 10.00
CA LEU A 189 -18.06 -3.36 10.66
C LEU A 189 -18.27 -3.15 12.16
N ARG A 190 -19.42 -3.58 12.70
CA ARG A 190 -19.71 -3.46 14.14
C ARG A 190 -18.81 -4.35 14.98
N ILE A 191 -18.55 -3.90 16.21
CA ILE A 191 -17.86 -4.71 17.22
C ILE A 191 -18.73 -5.90 17.59
N VAL A 192 -18.15 -7.09 17.60
CA VAL A 192 -18.79 -8.33 18.05
C VAL A 192 -18.25 -8.70 19.42
N SER A 193 -19.16 -9.00 20.35
CA SER A 193 -18.77 -9.35 21.73
C SER A 193 -17.90 -10.60 21.78
N GLY A 194 -16.77 -10.50 22.45
CA GLY A 194 -15.80 -11.58 22.61
C GLY A 194 -14.75 -11.70 21.52
N GLU A 195 -14.98 -11.05 20.37
CA GLU A 195 -14.13 -11.18 19.18
C GLU A 195 -13.08 -10.07 19.11
N ASP A 196 -12.01 -10.37 18.37
CA ASP A 196 -10.92 -9.45 18.00
C ASP A 196 -10.78 -9.49 16.46
N TYR A 197 -11.30 -8.45 15.80
CA TYR A 197 -11.35 -8.36 14.36
C TYR A 197 -10.57 -7.16 13.83
N VAL A 198 -9.96 -7.37 12.67
CA VAL A 198 -9.53 -6.29 11.78
C VAL A 198 -10.13 -6.52 10.41
N THR A 199 -10.67 -5.46 9.80
CA THR A 199 -11.17 -5.48 8.42
C THR A 199 -10.34 -4.56 7.54
N LEU A 200 -9.77 -5.10 6.46
CA LEU A 200 -9.19 -4.32 5.38
C LEU A 200 -10.30 -3.96 4.39
N LEU A 201 -10.45 -2.66 4.10
CA LEU A 201 -11.54 -2.12 3.28
C LEU A 201 -10.97 -1.42 2.05
N THR A 202 -11.52 -1.74 0.89
CA THR A 202 -11.19 -1.03 -0.35
C THR A 202 -12.40 -0.91 -1.29
N CYS A 203 -12.27 -0.11 -2.34
CA CYS A 203 -13.29 0.01 -3.38
C CYS A 203 -13.22 -1.18 -4.35
N THR A 204 -14.37 -1.59 -4.89
CA THR A 204 -14.51 -2.68 -5.87
C THR A 204 -15.74 -2.42 -6.76
N PRO A 205 -15.85 -3.01 -8.00
CA PRO A 205 -14.76 -3.57 -8.79
C PRO A 205 -13.75 -2.52 -9.26
N TYR A 206 -12.54 -2.97 -9.63
CA TYR A 206 -11.51 -2.07 -10.15
C TYR A 206 -12.03 -1.17 -11.28
N GLY A 207 -11.80 0.12 -11.18
CA GLY A 207 -12.18 1.14 -12.17
C GLY A 207 -13.66 1.58 -12.11
N ILE A 208 -14.57 0.82 -11.45
CA ILE A 208 -15.98 1.20 -11.23
C ILE A 208 -16.15 1.79 -9.84
N ASN A 209 -15.62 1.09 -8.81
CA ASN A 209 -15.52 1.56 -7.41
C ASN A 209 -16.86 1.90 -6.73
N ASP A 210 -17.98 1.29 -7.19
CA ASP A 210 -19.32 1.54 -6.67
C ASP A 210 -19.68 0.66 -5.46
N ARG A 211 -18.83 -0.31 -5.12
CA ARG A 211 -18.97 -1.22 -3.97
C ARG A 211 -17.74 -1.17 -3.07
N ARG A 212 -17.80 -1.91 -1.96
CA ARG A 212 -16.70 -2.04 -0.99
C ARG A 212 -16.36 -3.50 -0.79
N LEU A 213 -15.08 -3.84 -1.02
CA LEU A 213 -14.52 -5.13 -0.64
C LEU A 213 -14.09 -5.05 0.82
N LEU A 214 -14.62 -5.96 1.63
CA LEU A 214 -14.29 -6.12 3.05
C LEU A 214 -13.59 -7.45 3.23
N VAL A 215 -12.33 -7.41 3.65
CA VAL A 215 -11.51 -8.58 3.98
C VAL A 215 -11.30 -8.58 5.49
N ARG A 216 -12.10 -9.38 6.21
CA ARG A 216 -12.04 -9.47 7.66
C ARG A 216 -11.12 -10.60 8.09
N GLY A 217 -10.28 -10.32 9.10
CA GLY A 217 -9.50 -11.31 9.81
C GLY A 217 -9.87 -11.39 11.27
N THR A 218 -9.80 -12.62 11.80
CA THR A 218 -9.91 -12.94 13.22
C THR A 218 -8.51 -13.10 13.79
N ARG A 219 -8.28 -12.56 14.99
CA ARG A 219 -7.00 -12.67 15.70
C ARG A 219 -6.60 -14.14 15.90
N VAL A 220 -5.34 -14.44 15.62
CA VAL A 220 -4.71 -15.73 15.91
C VAL A 220 -3.37 -15.50 16.62
N PRO A 221 -2.85 -16.50 17.37
CA PRO A 221 -1.51 -16.38 17.93
C PRO A 221 -0.49 -16.11 16.82
N TYR A 222 0.38 -15.12 17.04
CA TYR A 222 1.53 -14.89 16.17
C TYR A 222 2.63 -15.90 16.52
N THR A 223 3.07 -16.67 15.53
CA THR A 223 4.24 -17.54 15.62
C THR A 223 5.27 -17.05 14.62
N PRO A 224 6.38 -16.44 15.06
CA PRO A 224 7.49 -16.13 14.17
C PRO A 224 7.99 -17.43 13.51
N ASP A 225 8.25 -17.41 12.20
CA ASP A 225 8.81 -18.58 11.53
C ASP A 225 10.14 -18.98 12.18
N GLU A 226 10.27 -20.23 12.62
CA GLU A 226 11.47 -20.77 13.29
C GLU A 226 12.74 -20.74 12.43
N ASN A 227 12.65 -20.34 11.15
CA ASN A 227 13.77 -20.20 10.21
C ASN A 227 14.47 -18.84 10.25
N SER A 228 13.97 -17.85 10.97
CA SER A 228 14.70 -16.62 11.25
C SER A 228 15.43 -16.78 12.59
N GLY A 229 16.65 -17.24 12.53
CA GLY A 229 17.52 -17.40 13.70
C GLY A 229 17.93 -16.06 14.29
N SER A 230 17.06 -15.41 15.05
CA SER A 230 17.41 -14.26 15.88
C SER A 230 16.71 -14.27 17.23
N THR A 231 17.53 -14.16 18.23
CA THR A 231 17.34 -13.96 19.65
C THR A 231 16.39 -12.78 19.93
N SER A 232 15.36 -13.02 20.77
CA SER A 232 14.63 -12.07 21.69
C SER A 232 14.76 -10.56 21.46
N GLU A 233 14.67 -10.07 20.28
CA GLU A 233 14.43 -8.68 19.89
C GLU A 233 13.16 -8.68 19.01
N ILE A 234 12.46 -7.55 18.97
CA ILE A 234 11.24 -7.32 18.16
C ILE A 234 11.32 -8.20 16.93
N PRO A 235 10.33 -9.07 16.66
CA PRO A 235 10.42 -9.93 15.48
C PRO A 235 10.72 -9.06 14.29
N ASP A 236 11.90 -9.26 13.68
CA ASP A 236 12.19 -8.57 12.43
C ASP A 236 10.97 -8.74 11.54
N PRO A 237 10.46 -7.67 10.93
CA PRO A 237 9.41 -7.79 9.94
C PRO A 237 9.83 -8.89 8.98
N PRO A 238 8.93 -9.78 8.53
CA PRO A 238 9.27 -10.92 7.71
C PRO A 238 10.21 -10.44 6.63
N THR A 239 11.46 -10.79 6.74
CA THR A 239 12.66 -10.16 6.17
C THR A 239 12.37 -9.41 4.89
N SER A 240 11.86 -8.20 5.07
CA SER A 240 11.45 -7.30 4.00
C SER A 240 12.59 -6.99 3.02
N ASP A 241 13.83 -7.13 3.50
CA ASP A 241 15.01 -6.84 2.69
C ASP A 241 15.10 -7.69 1.43
N ASN A 242 14.68 -8.96 1.47
CA ASN A 242 14.78 -9.82 0.29
C ASN A 242 13.55 -9.78 -0.62
N THR A 243 12.33 -9.75 -0.08
CA THR A 243 11.11 -9.74 -0.91
C THR A 243 10.77 -8.34 -1.42
N LEU A 244 10.91 -7.32 -0.59
CA LEU A 244 10.74 -5.92 -1.00
C LEU A 244 11.83 -5.48 -1.96
N SER A 245 13.10 -5.85 -1.71
CA SER A 245 14.18 -5.58 -2.66
C SER A 245 13.95 -6.31 -3.98
N GLN A 246 13.45 -7.54 -3.98
CA GLN A 246 13.09 -8.26 -5.21
C GLN A 246 11.94 -7.61 -5.97
N ASN A 247 10.90 -7.13 -5.29
CA ASN A 247 9.80 -6.44 -5.94
C ASN A 247 10.26 -5.11 -6.57
N VAL A 248 11.07 -4.35 -5.87
CA VAL A 248 11.69 -3.12 -6.39
C VAL A 248 12.60 -3.43 -7.59
N ILE A 249 13.44 -4.46 -7.49
CA ILE A 249 14.30 -4.91 -8.59
C ILE A 249 13.46 -5.33 -9.80
N ASN A 250 12.40 -6.12 -9.60
CA ASN A 250 11.53 -6.55 -10.68
C ASN A 250 10.84 -5.36 -11.37
N GLN A 251 10.38 -4.36 -10.63
CA GLN A 251 9.80 -3.13 -11.19
C GLN A 251 10.84 -2.34 -12.00
N ILE A 252 12.06 -2.19 -11.50
CA ILE A 252 13.15 -1.53 -12.22
C ILE A 252 13.47 -2.27 -13.52
N LEU A 253 13.50 -3.61 -13.50
CA LEU A 253 13.72 -4.43 -14.69
C LEU A 253 12.62 -4.25 -15.72
N VAL A 254 11.34 -4.20 -15.29
CA VAL A 254 10.20 -3.96 -16.19
C VAL A 254 10.28 -2.56 -16.81
N ILE A 255 10.57 -1.53 -16.01
CA ILE A 255 10.78 -0.16 -16.50
C ILE A 255 11.92 -0.14 -17.52
N GLY A 256 13.05 -0.77 -17.21
CA GLY A 256 14.20 -0.87 -18.11
C GLY A 256 13.86 -1.55 -19.43
N ALA A 257 13.10 -2.65 -19.39
CA ALA A 257 12.65 -3.37 -20.58
C ALA A 257 11.73 -2.51 -21.47
N ILE A 258 10.77 -1.79 -20.88
CA ILE A 258 9.88 -0.89 -21.60
C ILE A 258 10.69 0.22 -22.31
N VAL A 259 11.62 0.83 -21.59
CA VAL A 259 12.49 1.89 -22.16
C VAL A 259 13.33 1.33 -23.31
N LEU A 260 13.93 0.16 -23.15
CA LEU A 260 14.73 -0.47 -24.19
C LEU A 260 13.92 -0.76 -25.46
N VAL A 261 12.73 -1.35 -25.31
CA VAL A 261 11.82 -1.62 -26.45
C VAL A 261 11.41 -0.31 -27.12
N ALA A 262 11.09 0.72 -26.37
CA ALA A 262 10.76 2.02 -26.89
C ALA A 262 11.90 2.63 -27.72
N ILE A 263 13.14 2.55 -27.23
CA ILE A 263 14.33 3.03 -27.96
C ILE A 263 14.51 2.27 -29.27
N ILE A 264 14.38 0.94 -29.26
CA ILE A 264 14.50 0.10 -30.46
C ILE A 264 13.44 0.50 -31.49
N VAL A 265 12.17 0.64 -31.09
CA VAL A 265 11.07 1.04 -31.97
C VAL A 265 11.33 2.43 -32.57
N PHE A 266 11.83 3.37 -31.77
CA PHE A 266 12.18 4.70 -32.24
C PHE A 266 13.30 4.69 -33.26
N ILE A 267 14.36 3.91 -33.03
CA ILE A 267 15.50 3.75 -33.96
C ILE A 267 15.00 3.16 -35.29
N ILE A 268 14.16 2.11 -35.23
CA ILE A 268 13.59 1.50 -36.45
C ILE A 268 12.74 2.52 -37.22
N ALA A 269 11.88 3.27 -36.54
CA ALA A 269 11.05 4.30 -37.17
C ALA A 269 11.91 5.39 -37.83
N CYS A 270 13.00 5.82 -37.19
CA CYS A 270 13.95 6.77 -37.76
C CYS A 270 14.64 6.21 -39.02
N ILE A 271 15.08 4.95 -38.98
CA ILE A 271 15.72 4.29 -40.15
C ILE A 271 14.74 4.18 -41.29
N ILE A 272 13.50 3.74 -41.07
CA ILE A 272 12.46 3.64 -42.10
C ILE A 272 12.18 5.01 -42.70
N CYS A 273 12.04 6.04 -41.87
CA CYS A 273 11.83 7.42 -42.33
C CYS A 273 12.99 7.94 -43.21
N LEU A 274 14.24 7.62 -42.84
CA LEU A 274 15.42 7.97 -43.60
C LEU A 274 15.50 7.24 -44.95
N LEU A 275 15.19 5.94 -44.96
CA LEU A 275 15.17 5.12 -46.19
C LEU A 275 14.08 5.60 -47.15
N TYR A 276 12.86 5.81 -46.64
CA TYR A 276 11.75 6.30 -47.47
C TYR A 276 12.00 7.68 -48.08
N THR A 277 12.74 8.54 -47.38
CA THR A 277 13.11 9.87 -47.93
C THR A 277 14.28 9.80 -48.92
N SER A 278 15.12 8.75 -48.88
CA SER A 278 16.18 8.48 -49.85
C SER A 278 15.60 8.02 -51.19
N ASP A 279 14.63 7.06 -51.16
CA ASP A 279 13.99 6.52 -52.39
C ASP A 279 13.08 7.55 -53.10
N ALA A 280 12.58 8.56 -52.41
CA ALA A 280 11.79 9.64 -53.02
C ALA A 280 12.64 10.77 -53.65
N ALA A 281 13.97 10.65 -53.60
CA ALA A 281 14.93 11.63 -54.13
C ALA A 281 15.61 11.19 -55.42
N ASP A 282 15.46 9.93 -55.83
CA ASP A 282 15.82 9.39 -57.15
C ASP A 282 14.62 9.42 -58.09
#